data_c95ac1b439b8e627d976bbd6ba435b59
#
_entry.id   c95ac1b439b8e627d976bbd6ba435b59
#
_cell.length_a   1.000
_cell.length_b   1.000
_cell.length_c   1.000
_cell.angle_alpha   90.00
_cell.angle_beta   90.00
_cell.angle_gamma   90.00
#
_symmetry.space_group_name_H-M   'P 1'
#
loop_
_entity.id
_entity.type
_entity.pdbx_description
1 polymer ?
#
loop_
_entity_poly.entity_id
_entity_poly.type
_entity_poly.pdbx_seq_one_letter_code
_entity_poly.pdbx_strand_id
1 'polypeptide(L)'
;IERSCPDWERLAQDGFVLLDPTGPGFDAAWSGAETILLSDIGDPLIAGRLTGAGVGPDQRLVFLQHGVTMRDMWRWFNGARLDVVVCATAAEQAGLTADHTSYTLTDREVWRTGFPRHDHLHSLLGRERDSILLAPTWDPEVSRALESDPDAVGLLSALYRPWLELAAGLTQASYRTVLFAHPKLVLHAPEWFRALGVPAVTGRELPETLARSWAVVSDRSSVLDEGMIAGCVGIVWDPRARPDTDRYRARHEAIGAIGADTSAQVHQAVEDVVAGRVTAPEDLLLLDAGACARLTALLRRDVI
;
A
#
# COMPACT_ATOMS: atom_id res chain seq x y z
N ILE A 1 -17.14 -8.39 0.24
CA ILE A 1 -15.98 -9.06 -0.42
C ILE A 1 -16.50 -9.95 -1.54
N GLU A 2 -15.87 -9.90 -2.71
CA GLU A 2 -16.24 -10.76 -3.83
C GLU A 2 -15.93 -12.23 -3.55
N ARG A 3 -16.75 -13.14 -4.07
CA ARG A 3 -16.54 -14.60 -3.92
C ARG A 3 -15.23 -15.09 -4.56
N SER A 4 -14.71 -14.38 -5.52
CA SER A 4 -13.42 -14.62 -6.16
C SER A 4 -12.21 -14.25 -5.27
N CYS A 5 -12.44 -13.58 -4.13
CA CYS A 5 -11.37 -13.22 -3.22
C CYS A 5 -10.69 -14.47 -2.63
N PRO A 6 -9.36 -14.60 -2.74
CA PRO A 6 -8.62 -15.76 -2.23
C PRO A 6 -8.79 -16.01 -0.72
N ASP A 7 -9.17 -14.97 0.04
CA ASP A 7 -9.38 -15.04 1.48
C ASP A 7 -10.81 -15.39 1.89
N TRP A 8 -11.74 -15.58 0.93
CA TRP A 8 -13.14 -15.81 1.24
C TRP A 8 -13.35 -16.98 2.22
N GLU A 9 -12.81 -18.16 1.89
CA GLU A 9 -13.00 -19.35 2.71
C GLU A 9 -12.38 -19.21 4.11
N ARG A 10 -11.19 -18.60 4.18
CA ARG A 10 -10.51 -18.35 5.46
C ARG A 10 -11.32 -17.42 6.35
N LEU A 11 -11.80 -16.31 5.81
CA LEU A 11 -12.60 -15.33 6.56
C LEU A 11 -13.93 -15.95 7.03
N ALA A 12 -14.56 -16.81 6.22
CA ALA A 12 -15.75 -17.55 6.63
C ALA A 12 -15.45 -18.51 7.78
N GLN A 13 -14.31 -19.22 7.74
CA GLN A 13 -13.85 -20.12 8.83
C GLN A 13 -13.53 -19.34 10.10
N ASP A 14 -13.03 -18.11 9.98
CA ASP A 14 -12.77 -17.20 11.12
C ASP A 14 -14.06 -16.59 11.71
N GLY A 15 -15.23 -16.97 11.17
CA GLY A 15 -16.55 -16.59 11.71
C GLY A 15 -17.09 -15.26 11.18
N PHE A 16 -16.47 -14.67 10.14
CA PHE A 16 -17.01 -13.47 9.52
C PHE A 16 -18.24 -13.79 8.68
N VAL A 17 -19.28 -12.95 8.77
CA VAL A 17 -20.41 -12.96 7.84
C VAL A 17 -19.98 -12.26 6.55
N LEU A 18 -19.83 -13.05 5.49
CA LEU A 18 -19.36 -12.55 4.20
C LEU A 18 -20.54 -12.27 3.28
N LEU A 19 -20.58 -11.07 2.72
CA LEU A 19 -21.59 -10.64 1.76
C LEU A 19 -20.90 -10.27 0.44
N ASP A 20 -21.40 -10.82 -0.64
CA ASP A 20 -21.01 -10.43 -1.98
C ASP A 20 -21.62 -9.06 -2.30
N PRO A 21 -20.85 -8.05 -2.75
CA PRO A 21 -21.38 -6.72 -3.06
C PRO A 21 -22.46 -6.71 -4.14
N THR A 22 -22.52 -7.73 -4.98
CA THR A 22 -23.52 -7.93 -6.03
C THR A 22 -24.66 -8.85 -5.61
N GLY A 23 -24.57 -9.45 -4.42
CA GLY A 23 -25.49 -10.45 -3.92
C GLY A 23 -26.64 -9.87 -3.10
N PRO A 24 -27.72 -10.66 -2.92
CA PRO A 24 -28.83 -10.25 -2.08
C PRO A 24 -28.37 -10.10 -0.61
N GLY A 25 -28.86 -9.06 0.05
CA GLY A 25 -28.55 -8.79 1.46
C GLY A 25 -27.40 -7.77 1.65
N PHE A 26 -26.57 -7.51 0.65
CA PHE A 26 -25.53 -6.49 0.78
C PHE A 26 -26.13 -5.10 1.00
N ASP A 27 -27.16 -4.73 0.25
CA ASP A 27 -27.85 -3.43 0.39
C ASP A 27 -28.50 -3.28 1.77
N ALA A 28 -29.10 -4.33 2.28
CA ALA A 28 -29.71 -4.32 3.62
C ALA A 28 -28.65 -4.17 4.71
N ALA A 29 -27.52 -4.89 4.59
CA ALA A 29 -26.41 -4.78 5.52
C ALA A 29 -25.74 -3.40 5.45
N TRP A 30 -25.54 -2.85 4.24
CA TRP A 30 -25.01 -1.51 4.05
C TRP A 30 -25.92 -0.46 4.71
N SER A 31 -27.21 -0.50 4.43
CA SER A 31 -28.18 0.48 4.95
C SER A 31 -28.43 0.33 6.45
N GLY A 32 -28.25 -0.86 7.02
CA GLY A 32 -28.44 -1.13 8.43
C GLY A 32 -27.19 -0.97 9.30
N ALA A 33 -26.03 -0.72 8.69
CA ALA A 33 -24.78 -0.54 9.42
C ALA A 33 -24.69 0.85 10.07
N GLU A 34 -24.37 0.94 11.34
CA GLU A 34 -24.07 2.20 12.03
C GLU A 34 -22.68 2.73 11.67
N THR A 35 -21.71 1.83 11.48
CA THR A 35 -20.35 2.17 11.08
C THR A 35 -19.89 1.28 9.94
N ILE A 36 -19.35 1.89 8.90
CA ILE A 36 -18.81 1.22 7.72
C ILE A 36 -17.33 1.50 7.65
N LEU A 37 -16.51 0.44 7.69
CA LEU A 37 -15.06 0.51 7.55
C LEU A 37 -14.67 0.21 6.11
N LEU A 38 -13.94 1.10 5.48
CA LEU A 38 -13.54 1.02 4.07
C LEU A 38 -12.02 0.98 3.95
N SER A 39 -11.48 0.06 3.18
CA SER A 39 -10.06 0.05 2.81
C SER A 39 -9.80 0.68 1.44
N ASP A 40 -10.81 0.75 0.59
CA ASP A 40 -10.76 1.38 -0.73
C ASP A 40 -12.04 2.20 -0.98
N ILE A 41 -11.88 3.42 -1.48
CA ILE A 41 -12.97 4.33 -1.90
C ILE A 41 -13.04 4.50 -3.41
N GLY A 42 -12.10 3.91 -4.15
CA GLY A 42 -12.02 3.93 -5.61
C GLY A 42 -12.72 2.75 -6.29
N ASP A 43 -13.15 1.74 -5.54
CA ASP A 43 -13.92 0.62 -6.06
C ASP A 43 -15.25 1.13 -6.64
N PRO A 44 -15.60 0.87 -7.92
CA PRO A 44 -16.83 1.38 -8.55
C PRO A 44 -18.11 1.00 -7.81
N LEU A 45 -18.17 -0.18 -7.17
CA LEU A 45 -19.34 -0.65 -6.40
C LEU A 45 -19.52 0.16 -5.11
N ILE A 46 -18.42 0.64 -4.54
CA ILE A 46 -18.41 1.42 -3.30
C ILE A 46 -18.48 2.93 -3.60
N ALA A 47 -17.70 3.42 -4.56
CA ALA A 47 -17.62 4.83 -4.91
C ALA A 47 -19.01 5.45 -5.24
N GLY A 48 -19.87 4.73 -5.97
CA GLY A 48 -21.22 5.16 -6.24
C GLY A 48 -22.11 5.31 -4.99
N ARG A 49 -21.79 4.60 -3.90
CA ARG A 49 -22.51 4.69 -2.62
C ARG A 49 -22.01 5.79 -1.71
N LEU A 50 -20.73 6.21 -1.90
CA LEU A 50 -20.11 7.26 -1.08
C LEU A 50 -20.55 8.68 -1.47
N THR A 51 -21.30 8.80 -2.57
CA THR A 51 -21.82 10.08 -3.07
C THR A 51 -23.33 10.15 -2.93
N GLY A 52 -23.87 11.31 -2.54
CA GLY A 52 -25.31 11.57 -2.48
C GLY A 52 -26.06 10.75 -1.41
N ALA A 53 -27.19 10.15 -1.80
CA ALA A 53 -28.11 9.44 -0.89
C ALA A 53 -27.68 8.00 -0.54
N GLY A 54 -26.53 7.55 -1.00
CA GLY A 54 -26.06 6.17 -0.77
C GLY A 54 -25.58 5.89 0.66
N VAL A 55 -25.43 6.95 1.49
CA VAL A 55 -25.05 6.85 2.91
C VAL A 55 -26.11 7.54 3.75
N GLY A 56 -26.65 6.83 4.72
CA GLY A 56 -27.63 7.38 5.66
C GLY A 56 -27.04 8.48 6.55
N PRO A 57 -27.87 9.41 7.04
CA PRO A 57 -27.39 10.54 7.85
C PRO A 57 -26.70 10.10 9.15
N ASP A 58 -27.16 8.98 9.73
CA ASP A 58 -26.64 8.45 11.00
C ASP A 58 -25.53 7.41 10.83
N GLN A 59 -25.14 7.10 9.60
CA GLN A 59 -24.05 6.17 9.32
C GLN A 59 -22.71 6.88 9.39
N ARG A 60 -21.73 6.23 10.02
CA ARG A 60 -20.34 6.69 10.08
C ARG A 60 -19.49 5.94 9.05
N LEU A 61 -18.80 6.69 8.19
CA LEU A 61 -17.84 6.16 7.22
C LEU A 61 -16.41 6.37 7.71
N VAL A 62 -15.69 5.28 7.92
CA VAL A 62 -14.29 5.27 8.36
C VAL A 62 -13.42 4.71 7.26
N PHE A 63 -12.60 5.54 6.67
CA PHE A 63 -11.65 5.13 5.65
C PHE A 63 -10.34 4.70 6.28
N LEU A 64 -10.07 3.40 6.26
CA LEU A 64 -8.87 2.78 6.85
C LEU A 64 -7.64 2.96 5.99
N GLN A 65 -7.80 3.34 4.73
CA GLN A 65 -6.81 3.37 3.68
C GLN A 65 -6.16 1.99 3.36
N HIS A 66 -5.61 1.84 2.18
CA HIS A 66 -4.86 0.65 1.76
C HIS A 66 -3.35 0.90 1.63
N GLY A 67 -2.88 2.12 1.89
CA GLY A 67 -1.48 2.54 1.87
C GLY A 67 -1.35 3.95 2.41
N VAL A 68 -0.13 4.34 2.81
CA VAL A 68 0.14 5.71 3.24
C VAL A 68 -0.11 6.67 2.08
N THR A 69 -0.89 7.73 2.32
CA THR A 69 -1.26 8.69 1.29
C THR A 69 -0.16 9.74 1.11
N MET A 70 0.83 9.43 0.28
CA MET A 70 1.89 10.38 -0.13
C MET A 70 1.62 11.04 -1.49
N ARG A 71 0.56 10.63 -2.19
CA ARG A 71 0.07 11.24 -3.43
C ARG A 71 -0.98 12.29 -3.15
N ASP A 72 -1.17 13.18 -4.10
CA ASP A 72 -2.26 14.15 -4.07
C ASP A 72 -3.57 13.47 -4.48
N MET A 73 -4.39 13.12 -3.48
CA MET A 73 -5.65 12.38 -3.61
C MET A 73 -6.87 13.22 -3.23
N TRP A 74 -6.72 14.55 -3.08
CA TRP A 74 -7.75 15.41 -2.53
C TRP A 74 -9.11 15.34 -3.27
N ARG A 75 -9.08 15.11 -4.61
CA ARG A 75 -10.33 15.00 -5.38
C ARG A 75 -11.17 13.80 -4.97
N TRP A 76 -10.51 12.69 -4.59
CA TRP A 76 -11.21 11.49 -4.12
C TRP A 76 -11.71 11.68 -2.69
N PHE A 77 -10.88 12.19 -1.82
CA PHE A 77 -11.24 12.42 -0.42
C PHE A 77 -12.36 13.46 -0.31
N ASN A 78 -12.22 14.60 -0.97
CA ASN A 78 -13.23 15.67 -0.91
C ASN A 78 -14.52 15.32 -1.69
N GLY A 79 -14.46 14.37 -2.62
CA GLY A 79 -15.61 13.89 -3.37
C GLY A 79 -16.44 12.84 -2.66
N ALA A 80 -15.91 12.21 -1.62
CA ALA A 80 -16.57 11.19 -0.83
C ALA A 80 -16.99 11.77 0.53
N ARG A 81 -18.16 11.35 1.05
CA ARG A 81 -18.48 11.59 2.44
C ARG A 81 -17.61 10.65 3.29
N LEU A 82 -16.66 11.20 4.03
CA LEU A 82 -15.80 10.47 4.97
C LEU A 82 -15.88 11.15 6.32
N ASP A 83 -16.37 10.44 7.34
CA ASP A 83 -16.46 10.98 8.69
C ASP A 83 -15.12 10.81 9.44
N VAL A 84 -14.34 9.79 9.04
CA VAL A 84 -13.01 9.53 9.58
C VAL A 84 -12.09 9.02 8.47
N VAL A 85 -10.86 9.54 8.47
CA VAL A 85 -9.73 9.03 7.68
C VAL A 85 -8.62 8.61 8.62
N VAL A 86 -8.25 7.34 8.59
CA VAL A 86 -7.14 6.82 9.39
C VAL A 86 -5.82 7.14 8.69
N CYS A 87 -4.82 7.60 9.42
CA CYS A 87 -3.46 7.79 8.94
C CYS A 87 -2.42 7.09 9.83
N ALA A 88 -1.23 6.86 9.27
CA ALA A 88 -0.18 6.11 9.94
C ALA A 88 0.86 7.02 10.58
N THR A 89 1.24 8.13 9.95
CA THR A 89 2.36 8.97 10.35
C THR A 89 1.93 10.42 10.65
N ALA A 90 2.76 11.14 11.40
CA ALA A 90 2.53 12.56 11.64
C ALA A 90 2.66 13.38 10.35
N ALA A 91 3.56 13.00 9.45
CA ALA A 91 3.74 13.65 8.15
C ALA A 91 2.50 13.47 7.26
N GLU A 92 1.91 12.28 7.24
CA GLU A 92 0.65 12.02 6.55
C GLU A 92 -0.50 12.84 7.12
N GLN A 93 -0.65 12.87 8.46
CA GLN A 93 -1.67 13.68 9.12
C GLN A 93 -1.53 15.16 8.72
N ALA A 94 -0.34 15.72 8.85
CA ALA A 94 -0.07 17.11 8.48
C ALA A 94 -0.35 17.37 6.98
N GLY A 95 -0.01 16.42 6.11
CA GLY A 95 -0.30 16.52 4.68
C GLY A 95 -1.79 16.52 4.33
N LEU A 96 -2.63 15.90 5.17
CA LEU A 96 -4.08 15.84 5.00
C LEU A 96 -4.82 17.03 5.64
N THR A 97 -4.29 17.63 6.71
CA THR A 97 -5.03 18.61 7.54
C THR A 97 -4.48 20.03 7.48
N ALA A 98 -3.28 20.26 6.89
CA ALA A 98 -2.70 21.60 6.89
C ALA A 98 -3.47 22.58 6.00
N ASP A 99 -3.60 23.83 6.42
CA ASP A 99 -4.37 24.90 5.76
C ASP A 99 -3.97 25.16 4.30
N HIS A 100 -2.74 24.84 3.92
CA HIS A 100 -2.22 25.04 2.55
C HIS A 100 -2.48 23.86 1.60
N THR A 101 -3.13 22.80 2.08
CA THR A 101 -3.47 21.64 1.26
C THR A 101 -4.80 21.83 0.54
N SER A 102 -5.07 21.00 -0.47
CA SER A 102 -6.36 20.99 -1.16
C SER A 102 -7.40 20.08 -0.48
N TYR A 103 -7.03 19.40 0.60
CA TYR A 103 -7.97 18.59 1.37
C TYR A 103 -8.89 19.47 2.22
N THR A 104 -10.15 19.05 2.36
CA THR A 104 -11.14 19.69 3.25
C THR A 104 -11.19 19.04 4.64
N LEU A 105 -10.23 18.17 4.93
CA LEU A 105 -10.12 17.42 6.18
C LEU A 105 -9.45 18.28 7.26
N THR A 106 -9.85 18.05 8.50
CA THR A 106 -9.24 18.64 9.70
C THR A 106 -8.74 17.57 10.66
N ASP A 107 -8.06 17.93 11.73
CA ASP A 107 -7.64 16.99 12.78
C ASP A 107 -8.82 16.26 13.45
N ARG A 108 -10.05 16.72 13.23
CA ARG A 108 -11.25 16.09 13.74
C ARG A 108 -11.60 14.83 12.94
N GLU A 109 -11.44 14.88 11.63
CA GLU A 109 -11.71 13.76 10.72
C GLU A 109 -10.49 12.85 10.53
N VAL A 110 -9.26 13.35 10.72
CA VAL A 110 -8.03 12.57 10.49
C VAL A 110 -7.49 11.98 11.79
N TRP A 111 -7.60 10.66 11.92
CA TRP A 111 -7.18 9.94 13.12
C TRP A 111 -5.85 9.21 12.91
N ARG A 112 -4.81 9.65 13.62
CA ARG A 112 -3.50 8.99 13.59
C ARG A 112 -3.48 7.77 14.53
N THR A 113 -4.11 6.69 14.09
CA THR A 113 -4.14 5.43 14.82
C THR A 113 -3.09 4.43 14.35
N GLY A 114 -2.47 4.64 13.20
CA GLY A 114 -1.82 3.59 12.43
C GLY A 114 -2.87 2.76 11.68
N PHE A 115 -2.43 1.94 10.75
CA PHE A 115 -3.34 1.05 10.03
C PHE A 115 -3.49 -0.28 10.77
N PRO A 116 -4.69 -0.90 10.80
CA PRO A 116 -4.90 -2.20 11.46
C PRO A 116 -3.90 -3.28 11.05
N ARG A 117 -3.49 -3.33 9.78
CA ARG A 117 -2.49 -4.29 9.29
C ARG A 117 -1.08 -4.08 9.86
N HIS A 118 -0.78 -2.88 10.40
CA HIS A 118 0.50 -2.60 11.04
C HIS A 118 0.68 -3.37 12.35
N ASP A 119 -0.40 -3.75 13.04
CA ASP A 119 -0.30 -4.61 14.22
C ASP A 119 0.30 -5.97 13.88
N HIS A 120 -0.11 -6.55 12.74
CA HIS A 120 0.52 -7.77 12.23
C HIS A 120 1.97 -7.53 11.80
N LEU A 121 2.23 -6.48 11.02
CA LEU A 121 3.58 -6.13 10.60
C LEU A 121 4.52 -5.96 11.81
N HIS A 122 4.06 -5.25 12.86
CA HIS A 122 4.83 -5.07 14.09
C HIS A 122 5.20 -6.40 14.76
N SER A 123 4.29 -7.39 14.75
CA SER A 123 4.56 -8.72 15.33
C SER A 123 5.68 -9.49 14.60
N LEU A 124 6.04 -9.07 13.39
CA LEU A 124 7.06 -9.66 12.56
C LEU A 124 8.41 -8.93 12.64
N LEU A 125 8.44 -7.73 13.22
CA LEU A 125 9.67 -6.93 13.33
C LEU A 125 10.70 -7.60 14.25
N GLY A 126 11.99 -7.23 14.07
CA GLY A 126 13.11 -7.82 14.82
C GLY A 126 13.61 -9.15 14.26
N ARG A 127 13.07 -9.63 13.15
CA ARG A 127 13.63 -10.76 12.39
C ARG A 127 14.93 -10.38 11.72
N GLU A 128 15.79 -11.37 11.50
CA GLU A 128 17.00 -11.19 10.70
C GLU A 128 16.64 -10.75 9.28
N ARG A 129 17.27 -9.68 8.81
CA ARG A 129 17.10 -9.17 7.46
C ARG A 129 18.02 -9.91 6.51
N ASP A 130 17.52 -10.31 5.34
CA ASP A 130 18.22 -11.15 4.38
C ASP A 130 17.95 -10.80 2.91
N SER A 131 17.14 -9.80 2.64
CA SER A 131 16.66 -9.54 1.26
C SER A 131 16.55 -8.05 0.93
N ILE A 132 16.44 -7.79 -0.38
CA ILE A 132 16.09 -6.51 -0.97
C ILE A 132 14.74 -6.69 -1.68
N LEU A 133 13.75 -5.86 -1.35
CA LEU A 133 12.45 -5.88 -2.00
C LEU A 133 12.40 -4.86 -3.14
N LEU A 134 12.10 -5.32 -4.34
CA LEU A 134 11.80 -4.47 -5.49
C LEU A 134 10.27 -4.36 -5.63
N ALA A 135 9.74 -3.15 -5.54
CA ALA A 135 8.31 -2.90 -5.53
C ALA A 135 7.88 -1.92 -6.64
N PRO A 136 7.89 -2.36 -7.91
CA PRO A 136 7.42 -1.54 -9.02
C PRO A 136 5.93 -1.23 -8.87
N THR A 137 5.55 0.02 -9.16
CA THR A 137 4.14 0.39 -9.19
C THR A 137 3.45 -0.28 -10.38
N TRP A 138 2.30 -0.87 -10.11
CA TRP A 138 1.45 -1.40 -11.16
C TRP A 138 0.99 -0.29 -12.12
N ASP A 139 0.71 -0.69 -13.37
CA ASP A 139 0.28 0.23 -14.40
C ASP A 139 -1.19 -0.07 -14.77
N PRO A 140 -2.12 0.91 -14.57
CA PRO A 140 -3.53 0.71 -14.87
C PRO A 140 -3.81 0.41 -16.35
N GLU A 141 -2.96 0.88 -17.27
CA GLU A 141 -3.11 0.63 -18.70
C GLU A 141 -2.72 -0.81 -19.03
N VAL A 142 -1.64 -1.31 -18.43
CA VAL A 142 -1.24 -2.71 -18.55
C VAL A 142 -2.31 -3.62 -17.95
N SER A 143 -2.88 -3.29 -16.79
CA SER A 143 -3.96 -4.07 -16.18
C SER A 143 -5.18 -4.16 -17.10
N ARG A 144 -5.65 -3.02 -17.63
CA ARG A 144 -6.79 -2.97 -18.55
C ARG A 144 -6.52 -3.73 -19.86
N ALA A 145 -5.30 -3.65 -20.39
CA ALA A 145 -4.93 -4.40 -21.58
C ALA A 145 -5.01 -5.92 -21.33
N LEU A 146 -4.47 -6.40 -20.22
CA LEU A 146 -4.51 -7.81 -19.83
C LEU A 146 -5.93 -8.32 -19.53
N GLU A 147 -6.81 -7.45 -19.02
CA GLU A 147 -8.24 -7.77 -18.83
C GLU A 147 -8.95 -8.03 -20.18
N SER A 148 -8.54 -7.32 -21.22
CA SER A 148 -9.17 -7.35 -22.54
C SER A 148 -8.50 -8.34 -23.49
N ASP A 149 -7.19 -8.59 -23.33
CA ASP A 149 -6.38 -9.41 -24.22
C ASP A 149 -5.27 -10.14 -23.43
N PRO A 150 -5.41 -11.46 -23.21
CA PRO A 150 -4.38 -12.26 -22.54
C PRO A 150 -3.02 -12.23 -23.25
N ASP A 151 -2.97 -11.94 -24.55
CA ASP A 151 -1.73 -11.86 -25.32
C ASP A 151 -0.97 -10.54 -25.08
N ALA A 152 -1.58 -9.59 -24.37
CA ALA A 152 -0.93 -8.34 -23.93
C ALA A 152 0.21 -8.54 -22.89
N VAL A 153 0.57 -9.79 -22.58
CA VAL A 153 1.68 -10.16 -21.66
C VAL A 153 3.02 -9.51 -22.06
N GLY A 154 3.23 -9.20 -23.34
CA GLY A 154 4.38 -8.43 -23.80
C GLY A 154 4.55 -7.07 -23.10
N LEU A 155 3.44 -6.44 -22.67
CA LEU A 155 3.46 -5.18 -21.90
C LEU A 155 4.04 -5.36 -20.51
N LEU A 156 3.81 -6.52 -19.87
CA LEU A 156 4.45 -6.86 -18.58
C LEU A 156 5.96 -6.94 -18.76
N SER A 157 6.42 -7.59 -19.81
CA SER A 157 7.85 -7.71 -20.08
C SER A 157 8.52 -6.34 -20.25
N ALA A 158 7.85 -5.40 -20.93
CA ALA A 158 8.34 -4.04 -21.08
C ALA A 158 8.34 -3.28 -19.73
N LEU A 159 7.27 -3.43 -18.93
CA LEU A 159 7.11 -2.80 -17.62
C LEU A 159 8.17 -3.28 -16.62
N TYR A 160 8.40 -4.58 -16.56
CA TYR A 160 9.24 -5.21 -15.54
C TYR A 160 10.70 -5.38 -15.96
N ARG A 161 11.07 -5.24 -17.25
CA ARG A 161 12.44 -5.44 -17.74
C ARG A 161 13.50 -4.71 -16.91
N PRO A 162 13.41 -3.39 -16.63
CA PRO A 162 14.44 -2.69 -15.87
C PRO A 162 14.59 -3.26 -14.44
N TRP A 163 13.49 -3.69 -13.84
CA TRP A 163 13.45 -4.26 -12.50
C TRP A 163 14.08 -5.65 -12.47
N LEU A 164 13.87 -6.45 -13.51
CA LEU A 164 14.49 -7.77 -13.66
C LEU A 164 16.00 -7.66 -13.93
N GLU A 165 16.42 -6.66 -14.71
CA GLU A 165 17.83 -6.35 -14.93
C GLU A 165 18.50 -5.91 -13.61
N LEU A 166 17.86 -5.06 -12.82
CA LEU A 166 18.32 -4.67 -11.49
C LEU A 166 18.40 -5.90 -10.56
N ALA A 167 17.36 -6.74 -10.53
CA ALA A 167 17.34 -7.95 -9.72
C ALA A 167 18.49 -8.90 -10.07
N ALA A 168 18.76 -9.09 -11.35
CA ALA A 168 19.87 -9.93 -11.84
C ALA A 168 21.23 -9.36 -11.37
N GLY A 169 21.45 -8.06 -11.49
CA GLY A 169 22.66 -7.41 -11.01
C GLY A 169 22.86 -7.53 -9.51
N LEU A 170 21.81 -7.28 -8.71
CA LEU A 170 21.85 -7.45 -7.26
C LEU A 170 22.13 -8.92 -6.87
N THR A 171 21.52 -9.88 -7.58
CA THR A 171 21.77 -11.32 -7.34
C THR A 171 23.21 -11.70 -7.68
N GLN A 172 23.80 -11.17 -8.76
CA GLN A 172 25.22 -11.35 -9.08
C GLN A 172 26.14 -10.80 -7.99
N ALA A 173 25.73 -9.71 -7.33
CA ALA A 173 26.41 -9.16 -6.15
C ALA A 173 26.09 -9.92 -4.85
N SER A 174 25.47 -11.09 -4.93
CA SER A 174 25.10 -11.97 -3.81
C SER A 174 24.01 -11.43 -2.86
N TYR A 175 23.21 -10.47 -3.32
CA TYR A 175 22.03 -10.02 -2.58
C TYR A 175 20.80 -10.85 -2.96
N ARG A 176 20.10 -11.40 -1.96
CA ARG A 176 18.80 -12.01 -2.19
C ARG A 176 17.80 -10.93 -2.56
N THR A 177 17.22 -11.05 -3.75
CA THR A 177 16.26 -10.08 -4.29
C THR A 177 14.88 -10.72 -4.40
N VAL A 178 13.86 -9.99 -3.98
CA VAL A 178 12.45 -10.39 -4.05
C VAL A 178 11.68 -9.30 -4.81
N LEU A 179 10.77 -9.71 -5.70
CA LEU A 179 9.93 -8.81 -6.48
C LEU A 179 8.51 -8.78 -5.88
N PHE A 180 7.98 -7.60 -5.61
CA PHE A 180 6.56 -7.45 -5.30
C PHE A 180 5.75 -7.43 -6.59
N ALA A 181 4.91 -8.44 -6.74
CA ALA A 181 3.98 -8.57 -7.85
C ALA A 181 2.60 -8.05 -7.44
N HIS A 182 2.14 -6.97 -8.07
CA HIS A 182 0.86 -6.38 -7.71
C HIS A 182 -0.29 -7.36 -7.99
N PRO A 183 -1.21 -7.62 -7.02
CA PRO A 183 -2.25 -8.65 -7.13
C PRO A 183 -3.10 -8.56 -8.40
N LYS A 184 -3.45 -7.35 -8.84
CA LYS A 184 -4.22 -7.16 -10.09
C LYS A 184 -3.49 -7.68 -11.33
N LEU A 185 -2.18 -7.54 -11.41
CA LEU A 185 -1.39 -8.05 -12.54
C LEU A 185 -1.21 -9.57 -12.45
N VAL A 186 -0.98 -10.10 -11.24
CA VAL A 186 -0.87 -11.54 -11.00
C VAL A 186 -2.17 -12.27 -11.36
N LEU A 187 -3.32 -11.68 -11.07
CA LEU A 187 -4.63 -12.24 -11.41
C LEU A 187 -4.77 -12.52 -12.90
N HIS A 188 -4.28 -11.63 -13.75
CA HIS A 188 -4.41 -11.74 -15.22
C HIS A 188 -3.26 -12.51 -15.90
N ALA A 189 -2.08 -12.58 -15.26
CA ALA A 189 -0.89 -13.21 -15.84
C ALA A 189 -0.10 -14.06 -14.83
N PRO A 190 -0.72 -15.02 -14.12
CA PRO A 190 -0.05 -15.76 -13.03
C PRO A 190 1.12 -16.60 -13.55
N GLU A 191 1.03 -17.16 -14.75
CA GLU A 191 2.10 -17.99 -15.36
C GLU A 191 3.34 -17.14 -15.66
N TRP A 192 3.14 -15.91 -16.14
CA TRP A 192 4.23 -15.00 -16.41
C TRP A 192 5.04 -14.69 -15.14
N PHE A 193 4.35 -14.39 -14.03
CA PHE A 193 5.02 -14.13 -12.73
C PHE A 193 5.75 -15.38 -12.20
N ARG A 194 5.19 -16.58 -12.40
CA ARG A 194 5.86 -17.85 -12.04
C ARG A 194 7.13 -18.13 -12.86
N ALA A 195 7.19 -17.65 -14.09
CA ALA A 195 8.31 -17.87 -15.00
C ALA A 195 9.46 -16.85 -14.86
N LEU A 196 9.37 -15.86 -13.96
CA LEU A 196 10.33 -14.73 -13.90
C LEU A 196 11.76 -15.10 -13.51
N GLY A 197 12.00 -16.26 -12.90
CA GLY A 197 13.33 -16.62 -12.38
C GLY A 197 13.80 -15.79 -11.16
N VAL A 198 12.99 -14.84 -10.69
CA VAL A 198 13.19 -14.06 -9.48
C VAL A 198 12.03 -14.39 -8.53
N PRO A 199 12.27 -14.64 -7.23
CA PRO A 199 11.20 -14.83 -6.28
C PRO A 199 10.22 -13.65 -6.31
N ALA A 200 8.95 -13.93 -6.56
CA ALA A 200 7.90 -12.93 -6.58
C ALA A 200 6.91 -13.19 -5.42
N VAL A 201 6.53 -12.12 -4.72
CA VAL A 201 5.57 -12.16 -3.61
C VAL A 201 4.38 -11.27 -3.91
N THR A 202 3.25 -11.62 -3.34
CA THR A 202 2.00 -10.85 -3.45
C THR A 202 1.68 -10.13 -2.14
N GLY A 203 0.56 -9.44 -2.08
CA GLY A 203 0.14 -8.71 -0.89
C GLY A 203 0.09 -9.55 0.39
N ARG A 204 -0.15 -10.86 0.28
CA ARG A 204 -0.24 -11.76 1.44
C ARG A 204 1.12 -12.01 2.10
N GLU A 205 2.17 -12.15 1.30
CA GLU A 205 3.52 -12.40 1.80
C GLU A 205 4.30 -11.09 2.06
N LEU A 206 3.68 -9.94 1.75
CA LEU A 206 4.34 -8.64 1.85
C LEU A 206 4.80 -8.30 3.28
N PRO A 207 4.01 -8.49 4.35
CA PRO A 207 4.44 -8.15 5.71
C PRO A 207 5.68 -8.92 6.14
N GLU A 208 5.75 -10.23 5.90
CA GLU A 208 6.91 -11.07 6.19
C GLU A 208 8.13 -10.65 5.37
N THR A 209 7.91 -10.30 4.10
CA THR A 209 8.99 -9.86 3.20
C THR A 209 9.56 -8.52 3.66
N LEU A 210 8.70 -7.56 4.03
CA LEU A 210 9.12 -6.27 4.57
C LEU A 210 9.93 -6.44 5.87
N ALA A 211 9.46 -7.27 6.79
CA ALA A 211 10.17 -7.51 8.06
C ALA A 211 11.58 -8.13 7.86
N ARG A 212 11.83 -8.78 6.71
CA ARG A 212 13.11 -9.40 6.35
C ARG A 212 13.94 -8.59 5.36
N SER A 213 13.44 -7.47 4.85
CA SER A 213 14.16 -6.67 3.87
C SER A 213 15.03 -5.61 4.53
N TRP A 214 16.29 -5.44 4.07
CA TRP A 214 17.13 -4.30 4.42
C TRP A 214 16.65 -3.02 3.75
N ALA A 215 16.23 -3.14 2.48
CA ALA A 215 15.76 -2.02 1.69
C ALA A 215 14.56 -2.38 0.83
N VAL A 216 13.75 -1.36 0.54
CA VAL A 216 12.69 -1.41 -0.46
C VAL A 216 13.04 -0.42 -1.57
N VAL A 217 13.14 -0.92 -2.80
CA VAL A 217 13.34 -0.10 -4.00
C VAL A 217 12.01 0.04 -4.72
N SER A 218 11.56 1.25 -4.93
CA SER A 218 10.28 1.51 -5.60
C SER A 218 10.34 2.78 -6.45
N ASP A 219 9.46 2.83 -7.42
CA ASP A 219 9.25 4.05 -8.21
C ASP A 219 8.22 4.99 -7.55
N ARG A 220 6.99 4.51 -7.27
CA ARG A 220 5.90 5.32 -6.70
C ARG A 220 4.90 4.50 -5.90
N SER A 221 5.25 3.29 -5.48
CA SER A 221 4.36 2.42 -4.72
C SER A 221 4.33 2.79 -3.23
N SER A 222 3.15 2.76 -2.61
CA SER A 222 3.00 2.87 -1.16
C SER A 222 3.69 1.74 -0.38
N VAL A 223 4.13 0.68 -1.06
CA VAL A 223 4.98 -0.37 -0.46
C VAL A 223 6.31 0.21 0.04
N LEU A 224 6.80 1.31 -0.57
CA LEU A 224 7.97 2.04 -0.07
C LEU A 224 7.73 2.55 1.36
N ASP A 225 6.58 3.22 1.56
CA ASP A 225 6.21 3.78 2.87
C ASP A 225 6.02 2.68 3.93
N GLU A 226 5.36 1.58 3.56
CA GLU A 226 5.20 0.40 4.43
C GLU A 226 6.57 -0.19 4.82
N GLY A 227 7.50 -0.23 3.86
CA GLY A 227 8.87 -0.67 4.11
C GLY A 227 9.61 0.23 5.07
N MET A 228 9.52 1.55 4.89
CA MET A 228 10.18 2.52 5.78
C MET A 228 9.62 2.44 7.20
N ILE A 229 8.30 2.30 7.35
CA ILE A 229 7.63 2.06 8.63
C ILE A 229 8.11 0.75 9.27
N ALA A 230 8.37 -0.29 8.47
CA ALA A 230 8.95 -1.56 8.93
C ALA A 230 10.47 -1.49 9.22
N GLY A 231 11.08 -0.32 9.08
CA GLY A 231 12.51 -0.11 9.31
C GLY A 231 13.41 -0.54 8.14
N CYS A 232 12.86 -0.69 6.93
CA CYS A 232 13.66 -0.78 5.72
C CYS A 232 14.17 0.60 5.30
N VAL A 233 15.32 0.66 4.65
CA VAL A 233 15.72 1.88 3.96
C VAL A 233 14.93 1.99 2.65
N GLY A 234 14.24 3.11 2.44
CA GLY A 234 13.54 3.40 1.19
C GLY A 234 14.52 3.86 0.13
N ILE A 235 14.42 3.32 -1.09
CA ILE A 235 15.19 3.77 -2.27
C ILE A 235 14.19 4.08 -3.37
N VAL A 236 14.13 5.35 -3.79
CA VAL A 236 13.26 5.80 -4.88
C VAL A 236 14.01 5.72 -6.19
N TRP A 237 13.56 4.83 -7.08
CA TRP A 237 14.11 4.67 -8.43
C TRP A 237 13.00 4.45 -9.45
N ASP A 238 12.85 5.36 -10.40
CA ASP A 238 11.91 5.21 -11.52
C ASP A 238 12.64 5.05 -12.84
N PRO A 239 12.81 3.82 -13.35
CA PRO A 239 13.49 3.59 -14.63
C PRO A 239 12.73 4.15 -15.83
N ARG A 240 11.48 4.59 -15.67
CA ARG A 240 10.65 5.17 -16.73
C ARG A 240 10.66 6.69 -16.72
N ALA A 241 11.27 7.32 -15.72
CA ALA A 241 11.37 8.78 -15.55
C ALA A 241 10.03 9.52 -15.80
N ARG A 242 8.96 9.06 -15.12
CA ARG A 242 7.62 9.67 -15.28
C ARG A 242 7.58 11.08 -14.69
N PRO A 243 6.73 11.99 -15.23
CA PRO A 243 6.72 13.41 -14.85
C PRO A 243 6.49 13.73 -13.38
N ASP A 244 5.79 12.86 -12.65
CA ASP A 244 5.48 13.03 -11.21
C ASP A 244 6.50 12.37 -10.27
N THR A 245 7.51 11.69 -10.81
CA THR A 245 8.52 10.98 -10.02
C THR A 245 9.36 11.91 -9.18
N ASP A 246 9.75 13.06 -9.71
CA ASP A 246 10.60 14.02 -8.97
C ASP A 246 9.88 14.53 -7.71
N ARG A 247 8.57 14.82 -7.82
CA ARG A 247 7.78 15.25 -6.67
C ARG A 247 7.64 14.13 -5.64
N TYR A 248 7.43 12.90 -6.09
CA TYR A 248 7.36 11.72 -5.23
C TYR A 248 8.70 11.49 -4.53
N ARG A 249 9.80 11.54 -5.29
CA ARG A 249 11.17 11.41 -4.78
C ARG A 249 11.46 12.47 -3.71
N ALA A 250 11.25 13.75 -4.00
CA ALA A 250 11.52 14.83 -3.06
C ALA A 250 10.78 14.67 -1.73
N ARG A 251 9.53 14.20 -1.76
CA ARG A 251 8.76 13.91 -0.54
C ARG A 251 9.37 12.78 0.29
N HIS A 252 9.84 11.73 -0.36
CA HIS A 252 10.43 10.58 0.32
C HIS A 252 11.86 10.85 0.81
N GLU A 253 12.65 11.62 0.05
CA GLU A 253 13.97 12.11 0.51
C GLU A 253 13.82 12.99 1.76
N ALA A 254 12.79 13.83 1.83
CA ALA A 254 12.50 14.65 3.01
C ALA A 254 12.22 13.84 4.28
N ILE A 255 11.83 12.57 4.15
CA ILE A 255 11.62 11.63 5.26
C ILE A 255 12.71 10.53 5.29
N GLY A 256 13.84 10.74 4.63
CA GLY A 256 15.04 9.90 4.77
C GLY A 256 15.16 8.75 3.76
N ALA A 257 14.38 8.71 2.68
CA ALA A 257 14.63 7.79 1.58
C ALA A 257 15.84 8.26 0.73
N ILE A 258 16.44 7.34 -0.01
CA ILE A 258 17.54 7.61 -0.95
C ILE A 258 16.94 7.75 -2.35
N GLY A 259 17.21 8.85 -3.05
CA GLY A 259 16.93 9.01 -4.47
C GLY A 259 18.01 8.37 -5.34
N ALA A 260 17.61 7.66 -6.40
CA ALA A 260 18.52 7.09 -7.38
C ALA A 260 18.02 7.36 -8.80
N ASP A 261 18.95 7.79 -9.70
CA ASP A 261 18.65 8.05 -11.11
C ASP A 261 18.98 6.85 -11.99
N THR A 262 19.93 6.04 -11.54
CA THR A 262 20.43 4.88 -12.30
C THR A 262 20.44 3.62 -11.46
N SER A 263 20.42 2.46 -12.13
CA SER A 263 20.58 1.16 -11.45
C SER A 263 21.91 1.06 -10.69
N ALA A 264 22.98 1.70 -11.18
CA ALA A 264 24.27 1.74 -10.49
C ALA A 264 24.17 2.47 -9.13
N GLN A 265 23.41 3.56 -9.06
CA GLN A 265 23.16 4.27 -7.80
C GLN A 265 22.31 3.42 -6.86
N VAL A 266 21.33 2.65 -7.38
CA VAL A 266 20.59 1.69 -6.55
C VAL A 266 21.52 0.61 -5.98
N HIS A 267 22.42 0.06 -6.78
CA HIS A 267 23.43 -0.91 -6.31
C HIS A 267 24.27 -0.34 -5.18
N GLN A 268 24.80 0.89 -5.34
CA GLN A 268 25.59 1.56 -4.31
C GLN A 268 24.79 1.78 -3.04
N ALA A 269 23.53 2.24 -3.15
CA ALA A 269 22.65 2.45 -2.01
C ALA A 269 22.38 1.13 -1.26
N VAL A 270 22.10 0.03 -1.98
CA VAL A 270 21.92 -1.29 -1.37
C VAL A 270 23.17 -1.75 -0.63
N GLU A 271 24.37 -1.56 -1.22
CA GLU A 271 25.65 -1.89 -0.57
C GLU A 271 25.84 -1.08 0.73
N ASP A 272 25.52 0.24 0.69
CA ASP A 272 25.63 1.11 1.86
C ASP A 272 24.68 0.69 2.99
N VAL A 273 23.46 0.29 2.64
CA VAL A 273 22.44 -0.19 3.58
C VAL A 273 22.87 -1.51 4.22
N VAL A 274 23.27 -2.50 3.42
CA VAL A 274 23.66 -3.83 3.93
C VAL A 274 24.93 -3.74 4.78
N ALA A 275 25.84 -2.83 4.43
CA ALA A 275 27.05 -2.54 5.24
C ALA A 275 26.75 -1.71 6.51
N GLY A 276 25.51 -1.31 6.76
CA GLY A 276 25.14 -0.49 7.92
C GLY A 276 25.62 0.97 7.85
N ARG A 277 26.02 1.46 6.67
CA ARG A 277 26.42 2.86 6.48
C ARG A 277 25.22 3.81 6.41
N VAL A 278 24.06 3.27 6.02
CA VAL A 278 22.78 3.97 6.01
C VAL A 278 21.74 3.12 6.74
N THR A 279 20.94 3.76 7.58
CA THR A 279 19.85 3.13 8.34
C THR A 279 18.53 3.82 8.07
N ALA A 280 17.42 3.13 8.32
CA ALA A 280 16.10 3.72 8.24
C ALA A 280 15.91 4.83 9.30
N PRO A 281 15.14 5.89 9.00
CA PRO A 281 14.81 6.96 9.95
C PRO A 281 14.03 6.41 11.15
N GLU A 282 14.49 6.70 12.36
CA GLU A 282 13.85 6.20 13.60
C GLU A 282 12.45 6.77 13.84
N ASP A 283 12.19 7.99 13.44
CA ASP A 283 10.91 8.69 13.61
C ASP A 283 9.78 8.14 12.72
N LEU A 284 10.10 7.33 11.72
CA LEU A 284 9.12 6.63 10.89
C LEU A 284 8.79 5.24 11.39
N LEU A 285 9.59 4.68 12.29
CA LEU A 285 9.44 3.29 12.70
C LEU A 285 8.09 3.03 13.36
N LEU A 286 7.54 1.87 13.06
CA LEU A 286 6.36 1.35 13.72
C LEU A 286 6.72 0.95 15.16
N LEU A 287 6.40 1.82 16.12
CA LEU A 287 6.84 1.69 17.50
C LEU A 287 6.00 0.72 18.33
N ASP A 288 4.74 0.49 17.94
CA ASP A 288 3.84 -0.38 18.69
C ASP A 288 2.81 -1.11 17.80
N ALA A 289 2.20 -2.17 18.34
CA ALA A 289 1.11 -2.94 17.75
C ALA A 289 -0.25 -2.50 18.31
N GLY A 290 -0.50 -1.19 18.38
CA GLY A 290 -1.72 -0.64 19.02
C GLY A 290 -2.75 -0.03 18.07
N ALA A 291 -2.60 -0.18 16.76
CA ALA A 291 -3.47 0.47 15.78
C ALA A 291 -4.94 0.04 15.92
N CYS A 292 -5.20 -1.26 15.98
CA CYS A 292 -6.56 -1.80 16.20
C CYS A 292 -7.16 -1.34 17.51
N ALA A 293 -6.37 -1.33 18.59
CA ALA A 293 -6.85 -0.91 19.91
C ALA A 293 -7.20 0.59 19.93
N ARG A 294 -6.34 1.45 19.36
CA ARG A 294 -6.60 2.90 19.24
C ARG A 294 -7.84 3.18 18.41
N LEU A 295 -7.94 2.58 17.22
CA LEU A 295 -9.10 2.74 16.35
C LEU A 295 -10.39 2.31 17.08
N THR A 296 -10.40 1.14 17.70
CA THR A 296 -11.56 0.63 18.44
C THR A 296 -11.95 1.56 19.60
N ALA A 297 -10.97 2.07 20.34
CA ALA A 297 -11.23 2.99 21.44
C ALA A 297 -11.86 4.31 20.96
N LEU A 298 -11.41 4.86 19.83
CA LEU A 298 -11.96 6.06 19.23
C LEU A 298 -13.38 5.82 18.69
N LEU A 299 -13.62 4.72 17.99
CA LEU A 299 -14.94 4.36 17.48
C LEU A 299 -15.99 4.23 18.60
N ARG A 300 -15.59 3.74 19.78
CA ARG A 300 -16.48 3.61 20.96
C ARG A 300 -16.74 4.93 21.66
N ARG A 301 -15.81 5.88 21.66
CA ARG A 301 -15.97 7.18 22.34
C ARG A 301 -16.96 8.10 21.65
N ASP A 302 -17.04 8.01 20.34
CA ASP A 302 -17.90 8.91 19.56
C ASP A 302 -19.32 8.36 19.37
N VAL A 303 -19.70 7.28 20.06
CA VAL A 303 -21.06 6.71 20.09
C VAL A 303 -21.90 7.29 21.24
N ILE A 304 -21.38 8.29 22.00
CA ILE A 304 -22.12 8.92 23.10
C ILE A 304 -22.66 10.28 22.71
#